data_4bef1b72196312cf36e02922e6040b54
#
_entry.id   4bef1b72196312cf36e02922e6040b54
#
_cell.length_a   1.000
_cell.length_b   1.000
_cell.length_c   1.000
_cell.angle_alpha   90.00
_cell.angle_beta   90.00
_cell.angle_gamma   90.00
#
_symmetry.space_group_name_H-M   'P 1'
#
loop_
_entity.id
_entity.type
_entity.pdbx_description
1 polymer ?
#
loop_
_entity_poly.entity_id
_entity_poly.type
_entity_poly.pdbx_seq_one_letter_code
_entity_poly.pdbx_strand_id
1 'polypeptide(L)'
;KIFRIDPYHSEDHIQQRKHLTKTWCDLYGIPYDGEEPKMYLNPRELEIARDKVKPDNRPIMLLQTHGGAGQQYSKKSWARDMPIEIAQGIANFYSKSYRILHIRREDQPVLQNVEAVVLPHRELYAVFPLSKKRLFIDSFAQHAAASLGLKSTVCWIANKPSVFGYEKNDNILPNAEVINEFNKYSYMEKDDISGQIQQFPYNTVNLFDINEIINTLKKQ
;
A
#
# COMPACT_ATOMS: atom_id res chain seq x y z
N LYS A 1 -37.99 -0.51 3.21
CA LYS A 1 -36.87 0.36 3.68
C LYS A 1 -35.57 -0.28 3.26
N ILE A 2 -34.76 0.41 2.47
CA ILE A 2 -33.40 -0.02 2.16
C ILE A 2 -32.49 0.61 3.22
N PHE A 3 -31.83 -0.21 4.04
CA PHE A 3 -30.80 0.25 4.96
C PHE A 3 -29.46 0.15 4.23
N ARG A 4 -28.80 1.27 4.00
CA ARG A 4 -27.45 1.30 3.50
C ARG A 4 -26.53 1.39 4.70
N ILE A 5 -25.90 0.29 5.06
CA ILE A 5 -24.89 0.23 6.12
C ILE A 5 -23.54 0.41 5.43
N ASP A 6 -22.84 1.50 5.75
CA ASP A 6 -21.54 1.84 5.18
C ASP A 6 -20.55 2.04 6.33
N PRO A 7 -19.50 1.20 6.44
CA PRO A 7 -18.54 1.30 7.53
C PRO A 7 -17.72 2.58 7.48
N TYR A 8 -17.55 3.18 6.30
CA TYR A 8 -16.78 4.41 6.13
C TYR A 8 -17.39 5.61 6.85
N HIS A 9 -18.68 5.56 7.19
CA HIS A 9 -19.38 6.56 7.99
C HIS A 9 -19.52 6.17 9.47
N SER A 10 -18.96 5.05 9.88
CA SER A 10 -18.98 4.65 11.29
C SER A 10 -17.95 5.44 12.10
N GLU A 11 -18.29 5.74 13.35
CA GLU A 11 -17.38 6.42 14.27
C GLU A 11 -16.07 5.65 14.47
N ASP A 12 -16.13 4.32 14.53
CA ASP A 12 -14.95 3.47 14.67
C ASP A 12 -14.00 3.58 13.48
N HIS A 13 -14.53 3.75 12.27
CA HIS A 13 -13.71 3.96 11.07
C HIS A 13 -13.14 5.38 11.03
N ILE A 14 -13.98 6.40 11.24
CA ILE A 14 -13.56 7.81 11.23
C ILE A 14 -12.45 8.04 12.25
N GLN A 15 -12.58 7.48 13.44
CA GLN A 15 -11.57 7.57 14.52
C GLN A 15 -10.42 6.57 14.40
N GLN A 16 -10.42 5.73 13.37
CA GLN A 16 -9.41 4.70 13.15
C GLN A 16 -9.20 3.78 14.37
N ARG A 17 -10.28 3.32 15.01
CA ARG A 17 -10.24 2.52 16.25
C ARG A 17 -10.14 1.02 16.02
N LYS A 18 -10.68 0.52 14.91
CA LYS A 18 -10.79 -0.91 14.60
C LYS A 18 -10.36 -1.22 13.17
N HIS A 19 -9.98 -2.44 12.94
CA HIS A 19 -9.79 -2.95 11.58
C HIS A 19 -11.09 -2.86 10.79
N LEU A 20 -10.99 -2.44 9.51
CA LEU A 20 -12.15 -2.21 8.65
C LEU A 20 -13.05 -3.46 8.53
N THR A 21 -12.44 -4.64 8.39
CA THR A 21 -13.20 -5.91 8.34
C THR A 21 -14.01 -6.13 9.61
N LYS A 22 -13.42 -5.84 10.78
CA LYS A 22 -14.16 -5.93 12.05
C LYS A 22 -15.30 -4.92 12.12
N THR A 23 -15.09 -3.71 11.64
CA THR A 23 -16.15 -2.70 11.56
C THR A 23 -17.29 -3.17 10.67
N TRP A 24 -17.00 -3.78 9.52
CA TRP A 24 -18.01 -4.42 8.67
C TRP A 24 -18.77 -5.51 9.41
N CYS A 25 -18.06 -6.43 10.06
CA CYS A 25 -18.66 -7.53 10.80
C CYS A 25 -19.58 -7.03 11.91
N ASP A 26 -19.12 -6.05 12.69
CA ASP A 26 -19.91 -5.45 13.77
C ASP A 26 -21.20 -4.82 13.25
N LEU A 27 -21.15 -4.09 12.13
CA LEU A 27 -22.31 -3.44 11.50
C LEU A 27 -23.35 -4.44 10.97
N TYR A 28 -22.91 -5.61 10.53
CA TYR A 28 -23.79 -6.67 10.01
C TYR A 28 -24.14 -7.73 11.07
N GLY A 29 -23.66 -7.58 12.30
CA GLY A 29 -23.87 -8.58 13.37
C GLY A 29 -23.20 -9.93 13.09
N ILE A 30 -22.10 -9.94 12.35
CA ILE A 30 -21.32 -11.13 12.00
C ILE A 30 -20.15 -11.25 12.98
N PRO A 31 -19.93 -12.40 13.63
CA PRO A 31 -18.75 -12.62 14.44
C PRO A 31 -17.47 -12.46 13.59
N TYR A 32 -16.52 -11.68 14.11
CA TYR A 32 -15.19 -11.53 13.49
C TYR A 32 -14.20 -12.45 14.16
N ASP A 33 -13.66 -13.39 13.42
CA ASP A 33 -12.72 -14.40 13.89
C ASP A 33 -11.24 -14.05 13.65
N GLY A 34 -10.99 -12.88 13.03
CA GLY A 34 -9.64 -12.44 12.69
C GLY A 34 -9.07 -13.06 11.41
N GLU A 35 -9.87 -13.83 10.67
CA GLU A 35 -9.39 -14.46 9.44
C GLU A 35 -9.08 -13.41 8.37
N GLU A 36 -7.89 -13.56 7.75
CA GLU A 36 -7.46 -12.71 6.66
C GLU A 36 -8.06 -13.18 5.32
N PRO A 37 -8.29 -12.28 4.35
CA PRO A 37 -8.77 -12.66 3.04
C PRO A 37 -7.80 -13.63 2.36
N LYS A 38 -8.34 -14.61 1.61
CA LYS A 38 -7.55 -15.63 0.90
C LYS A 38 -7.77 -15.52 -0.60
N MET A 39 -6.68 -15.55 -1.35
CA MET A 39 -6.68 -15.59 -2.80
C MET A 39 -5.93 -16.82 -3.30
N TYR A 40 -6.52 -17.49 -4.28
CA TYR A 40 -5.93 -18.68 -4.90
C TYR A 40 -5.57 -18.37 -6.35
N LEU A 41 -4.35 -18.73 -6.73
CA LEU A 41 -3.84 -18.67 -8.10
C LEU A 41 -3.70 -20.08 -8.65
N ASN A 42 -4.13 -20.30 -9.88
CA ASN A 42 -3.95 -21.58 -10.53
C ASN A 42 -2.58 -21.66 -11.22
N PRO A 43 -2.08 -22.88 -11.54
CA PRO A 43 -0.75 -23.05 -12.16
C PRO A 43 -0.59 -22.30 -13.48
N ARG A 44 -1.64 -22.18 -14.30
CA ARG A 44 -1.61 -21.48 -15.58
C ARG A 44 -1.42 -19.97 -15.40
N GLU A 45 -2.03 -19.36 -14.38
CA GLU A 45 -1.82 -17.96 -14.06
C GLU A 45 -0.36 -17.67 -13.68
N LEU A 46 0.24 -18.57 -12.91
CA LEU A 46 1.65 -18.48 -12.52
C LEU A 46 2.59 -18.65 -13.72
N GLU A 47 2.28 -19.54 -14.65
CA GLU A 47 3.03 -19.72 -15.90
C GLU A 47 2.98 -18.45 -16.76
N ILE A 48 1.77 -17.93 -17.02
CA ILE A 48 1.58 -16.67 -17.77
C ILE A 48 2.36 -15.52 -17.12
N ALA A 49 2.32 -15.42 -15.79
CA ALA A 49 3.05 -14.37 -15.09
C ALA A 49 4.58 -14.50 -15.31
N ARG A 50 5.14 -15.71 -15.25
CA ARG A 50 6.57 -15.96 -15.55
C ARG A 50 6.94 -15.54 -16.96
N ASP A 51 6.13 -15.91 -17.95
CA ASP A 51 6.34 -15.57 -19.36
C ASP A 51 6.29 -14.06 -19.59
N LYS A 52 5.36 -13.36 -18.95
CA LYS A 52 5.20 -11.91 -19.09
C LYS A 52 6.33 -11.13 -18.41
N VAL A 53 6.74 -11.55 -17.24
CA VAL A 53 7.81 -10.89 -16.51
C VAL A 53 9.18 -11.20 -17.10
N LYS A 54 9.33 -12.28 -17.89
CA LYS A 54 10.59 -12.71 -18.55
C LYS A 54 11.77 -12.65 -17.58
N PRO A 55 12.01 -13.69 -16.79
CA PRO A 55 13.02 -13.66 -15.75
C PRO A 55 14.39 -13.29 -16.33
N ASP A 56 15.04 -12.31 -15.72
CA ASP A 56 16.47 -12.15 -15.78
C ASP A 56 17.09 -12.85 -14.55
N ASN A 57 18.40 -12.88 -14.43
CA ASN A 57 19.09 -13.55 -13.33
C ASN A 57 18.93 -12.82 -11.97
N ARG A 58 18.30 -11.65 -11.93
CA ARG A 58 18.12 -10.87 -10.72
C ARG A 58 16.81 -11.24 -10.02
N PRO A 59 16.81 -11.34 -8.69
CA PRO A 59 15.57 -11.49 -7.95
C PRO A 59 14.65 -10.27 -8.12
N ILE A 60 13.34 -10.51 -8.11
CA ILE A 60 12.33 -9.47 -8.31
C ILE A 60 12.02 -8.78 -6.97
N MET A 61 11.95 -7.45 -7.02
CA MET A 61 11.33 -6.62 -6.00
C MET A 61 10.08 -5.97 -6.58
N LEU A 62 8.94 -6.13 -5.92
CA LEU A 62 7.73 -5.38 -6.25
C LEU A 62 7.68 -4.07 -5.46
N LEU A 63 7.36 -3.00 -6.16
CA LEU A 63 7.25 -1.65 -5.60
C LEU A 63 5.91 -1.03 -6.01
N GLN A 64 5.15 -0.50 -5.05
CA GLN A 64 4.00 0.38 -5.29
C GLN A 64 4.12 1.60 -4.41
N THR A 65 4.15 2.78 -5.03
CA THR A 65 4.37 4.06 -4.36
C THR A 65 3.16 4.97 -4.35
N HIS A 66 2.15 4.69 -5.19
CA HIS A 66 0.97 5.53 -5.34
C HIS A 66 -0.31 4.69 -5.34
N GLY A 67 -1.39 5.26 -4.80
CA GLY A 67 -2.69 4.64 -4.72
C GLY A 67 -3.47 4.65 -6.03
N GLY A 68 -4.65 4.00 -6.03
CA GLY A 68 -5.46 3.78 -7.22
C GLY A 68 -6.31 4.96 -7.69
N ALA A 69 -6.50 6.03 -6.89
CA ALA A 69 -7.30 7.18 -7.31
C ALA A 69 -6.58 7.98 -8.41
N GLY A 70 -7.29 8.29 -9.50
CA GLY A 70 -6.76 9.15 -10.56
C GLY A 70 -6.48 10.57 -10.06
N GLN A 71 -5.53 11.28 -10.67
CA GLN A 71 -5.16 12.64 -10.25
C GLN A 71 -6.37 13.57 -10.15
N GLN A 72 -7.33 13.43 -11.04
CA GLN A 72 -8.56 14.24 -11.03
C GLN A 72 -9.49 13.98 -9.81
N TYR A 73 -9.33 12.83 -9.12
CA TYR A 73 -10.11 12.46 -7.94
C TYR A 73 -9.28 12.45 -6.66
N SER A 74 -7.96 12.65 -6.75
CA SER A 74 -7.03 12.43 -5.67
C SER A 74 -6.60 13.71 -4.99
N LYS A 75 -7.57 14.44 -4.43
CA LYS A 75 -7.25 15.60 -3.57
C LYS A 75 -6.56 15.21 -2.26
N LYS A 76 -6.44 13.90 -1.97
CA LYS A 76 -5.88 13.32 -0.75
C LYS A 76 -4.84 12.23 -1.00
N SER A 77 -4.18 12.25 -2.15
CA SER A 77 -3.11 11.30 -2.46
C SER A 77 -2.00 11.31 -1.40
N TRP A 78 -1.72 12.47 -0.81
CA TRP A 78 -0.77 12.64 0.29
C TRP A 78 -1.06 11.72 1.50
N ALA A 79 -2.31 11.31 1.71
CA ALA A 79 -2.67 10.46 2.84
C ALA A 79 -2.00 9.08 2.80
N ARG A 80 -1.49 8.66 1.65
CA ARG A 80 -0.88 7.35 1.46
C ARG A 80 0.20 7.27 0.38
N ASP A 81 0.28 8.24 -0.53
CA ASP A 81 1.26 8.20 -1.63
C ASP A 81 2.66 8.50 -1.11
N MET A 82 3.62 7.63 -1.40
CA MET A 82 5.00 7.79 -0.97
C MET A 82 5.66 8.96 -1.71
N PRO A 83 6.36 9.87 -1.00
CA PRO A 83 7.14 10.92 -1.63
C PRO A 83 8.14 10.37 -2.65
N ILE A 84 8.23 11.04 -3.79
CA ILE A 84 9.02 10.57 -4.94
C ILE A 84 10.50 10.44 -4.61
N GLU A 85 11.03 11.33 -3.78
CA GLU A 85 12.44 11.35 -3.36
C GLU A 85 12.79 10.11 -2.55
N ILE A 86 11.90 9.71 -1.64
CA ILE A 86 12.05 8.50 -0.81
C ILE A 86 11.96 7.25 -1.69
N ALA A 87 10.95 7.19 -2.55
CA ALA A 87 10.77 6.09 -3.49
C ALA A 87 11.98 5.92 -4.43
N GLN A 88 12.52 7.02 -4.95
CA GLN A 88 13.69 7.02 -5.82
C GLN A 88 14.96 6.60 -5.06
N GLY A 89 15.13 7.04 -3.83
CA GLY A 89 16.25 6.62 -2.99
C GLY A 89 16.28 5.10 -2.77
N ILE A 90 15.12 4.50 -2.48
CA ILE A 90 14.98 3.05 -2.32
C ILE A 90 15.23 2.33 -3.66
N ALA A 91 14.67 2.83 -4.76
CA ALA A 91 14.89 2.27 -6.09
C ALA A 91 16.37 2.27 -6.47
N ASN A 92 17.08 3.37 -6.25
CA ASN A 92 18.52 3.48 -6.52
C ASN A 92 19.37 2.49 -5.70
N PHE A 93 18.97 2.22 -4.47
CA PHE A 93 19.67 1.26 -3.61
C PHE A 93 19.48 -0.18 -4.12
N TYR A 94 18.23 -0.58 -4.38
CA TYR A 94 17.91 -1.96 -4.71
C TYR A 94 18.13 -2.33 -6.17
N SER A 95 18.09 -1.38 -7.11
CA SER A 95 18.29 -1.66 -8.56
C SER A 95 19.65 -2.28 -8.90
N LYS A 96 20.64 -2.15 -8.00
CA LYS A 96 21.97 -2.79 -8.14
C LYS A 96 21.93 -4.31 -8.01
N SER A 97 20.95 -4.84 -7.26
CA SER A 97 20.88 -6.27 -6.93
C SER A 97 19.51 -6.90 -7.25
N TYR A 98 18.50 -6.10 -7.50
CA TYR A 98 17.15 -6.54 -7.78
C TYR A 98 16.65 -5.93 -9.09
N ARG A 99 15.84 -6.69 -9.79
CA ARG A 99 14.95 -6.17 -10.82
C ARG A 99 13.72 -5.60 -10.14
N ILE A 100 13.52 -4.29 -10.24
CA ILE A 100 12.42 -3.62 -9.56
C ILE A 100 11.26 -3.47 -10.53
N LEU A 101 10.14 -4.11 -10.22
CA LEU A 101 8.88 -4.00 -10.94
C LEU A 101 7.98 -2.99 -10.22
N HIS A 102 7.79 -1.82 -10.81
CA HIS A 102 7.00 -0.74 -10.25
C HIS A 102 5.54 -0.84 -10.73
N ILE A 103 4.66 -1.19 -9.81
CA ILE A 103 3.21 -1.24 -10.03
C ILE A 103 2.70 0.19 -10.05
N ARG A 104 2.37 0.70 -11.21
CA ARG A 104 1.89 2.06 -11.41
C ARG A 104 0.93 2.17 -12.57
N ARG A 105 0.15 3.26 -12.60
CA ARG A 105 -0.60 3.70 -13.79
C ARG A 105 0.23 4.69 -14.60
N GLU A 106 -0.20 4.95 -15.83
CA GLU A 106 0.50 5.87 -16.75
C GLU A 106 0.58 7.31 -16.20
N ASP A 107 -0.47 7.75 -15.47
CA ASP A 107 -0.57 9.10 -14.91
C ASP A 107 0.20 9.30 -13.59
N GLN A 108 0.83 8.25 -13.06
CA GLN A 108 1.60 8.31 -11.81
C GLN A 108 3.08 8.58 -12.08
N PRO A 109 3.83 9.13 -11.09
CA PRO A 109 5.24 9.45 -11.23
C PRO A 109 6.09 8.28 -11.73
N VAL A 110 7.08 8.60 -12.56
CA VAL A 110 8.04 7.65 -13.11
C VAL A 110 9.31 7.69 -12.28
N LEU A 111 9.72 6.53 -11.77
CA LEU A 111 11.01 6.36 -11.10
C LEU A 111 12.08 5.91 -12.11
N GLN A 112 13.33 6.29 -11.84
CA GLN A 112 14.49 5.78 -12.58
C GLN A 112 14.90 4.39 -12.05
N ASN A 113 15.55 3.60 -12.89
CA ASN A 113 16.09 2.26 -12.56
C ASN A 113 15.02 1.25 -12.12
N VAL A 114 13.79 1.39 -12.59
CA VAL A 114 12.68 0.48 -12.37
C VAL A 114 11.95 0.18 -13.68
N GLU A 115 11.24 -0.93 -13.73
CA GLU A 115 10.39 -1.31 -14.84
C GLU A 115 8.92 -1.12 -14.45
N ALA A 116 8.18 -0.35 -15.24
CA ALA A 116 6.74 -0.20 -15.02
C ALA A 116 6.00 -1.50 -15.33
N VAL A 117 5.11 -1.92 -14.45
CA VAL A 117 4.24 -3.07 -14.65
C VAL A 117 2.78 -2.60 -14.74
N VAL A 118 2.20 -2.80 -15.92
CA VAL A 118 0.77 -2.56 -16.19
C VAL A 118 0.20 -3.87 -16.73
N LEU A 119 -0.50 -4.59 -15.88
CA LEU A 119 -1.10 -5.89 -16.21
C LEU A 119 -2.56 -5.94 -15.75
N PRO A 120 -3.41 -6.74 -16.37
CA PRO A 120 -4.72 -7.08 -15.82
C PRO A 120 -4.57 -7.64 -14.40
N HIS A 121 -5.55 -7.37 -13.53
CA HIS A 121 -5.42 -7.65 -12.09
C HIS A 121 -5.00 -9.09 -11.78
N ARG A 122 -5.63 -10.10 -12.40
CA ARG A 122 -5.28 -11.51 -12.12
C ARG A 122 -3.85 -11.85 -12.53
N GLU A 123 -3.39 -11.33 -13.65
CA GLU A 123 -2.01 -11.52 -14.12
C GLU A 123 -1.02 -10.79 -13.22
N LEU A 124 -1.36 -9.57 -12.80
CA LEU A 124 -0.56 -8.81 -11.84
C LEU A 124 -0.42 -9.58 -10.52
N TYR A 125 -1.53 -10.12 -9.97
CA TYR A 125 -1.49 -10.88 -8.72
C TYR A 125 -0.61 -12.13 -8.83
N ALA A 126 -0.57 -12.76 -10.00
CA ALA A 126 0.28 -13.91 -10.24
C ALA A 126 1.80 -13.57 -10.28
N VAL A 127 2.16 -12.28 -10.42
CA VAL A 127 3.55 -11.83 -10.30
C VAL A 127 4.01 -11.75 -8.84
N PHE A 128 3.09 -11.56 -7.88
CA PHE A 128 3.45 -11.38 -6.46
C PHE A 128 4.28 -12.55 -5.89
N PRO A 129 3.91 -13.83 -6.09
CA PRO A 129 4.71 -14.96 -5.61
C PRO A 129 6.09 -15.08 -6.24
N LEU A 130 6.33 -14.44 -7.39
CA LEU A 130 7.64 -14.44 -8.06
C LEU A 130 8.63 -13.46 -7.41
N SER A 131 8.14 -12.54 -6.58
CA SER A 131 8.96 -11.52 -5.94
C SER A 131 9.62 -12.03 -4.65
N LYS A 132 10.85 -11.58 -4.41
CA LYS A 132 11.58 -11.81 -3.15
C LYS A 132 11.38 -10.69 -2.15
N LYS A 133 11.13 -9.46 -2.62
CA LYS A 133 10.88 -8.29 -1.79
C LYS A 133 9.64 -7.55 -2.26
N ARG A 134 8.90 -6.98 -1.33
CA ARG A 134 7.65 -6.25 -1.56
C ARG A 134 7.62 -5.01 -0.69
N LEU A 135 7.62 -3.84 -1.33
CA LEU A 135 7.43 -2.54 -0.69
C LEU A 135 6.18 -1.89 -1.24
N PHE A 136 5.24 -1.66 -0.38
CA PHE A 136 3.94 -1.09 -0.72
C PHE A 136 3.57 0.06 0.20
N ILE A 137 2.52 0.74 -0.18
CA ILE A 137 1.81 1.72 0.65
C ILE A 137 0.45 1.14 1.07
N ASP A 138 -0.34 1.90 1.80
CA ASP A 138 -1.74 1.58 2.08
C ASP A 138 -2.57 1.61 0.79
N SER A 139 -2.55 0.51 0.06
CA SER A 139 -3.23 0.32 -1.22
C SER A 139 -3.47 -1.16 -1.53
N PHE A 140 -4.10 -1.45 -2.68
CA PHE A 140 -4.52 -2.80 -3.06
C PHE A 140 -3.38 -3.84 -3.04
N ALA A 141 -2.15 -3.44 -3.32
CA ALA A 141 -1.05 -4.39 -3.43
C ALA A 141 -0.72 -5.06 -2.10
N GLN A 142 -0.77 -4.34 -0.97
CA GLN A 142 -0.57 -4.95 0.33
C GLN A 142 -1.68 -5.96 0.68
N HIS A 143 -2.93 -5.66 0.28
CA HIS A 143 -4.06 -6.58 0.47
C HIS A 143 -3.94 -7.83 -0.41
N ALA A 144 -3.55 -7.66 -1.68
CA ALA A 144 -3.32 -8.77 -2.59
C ALA A 144 -2.18 -9.69 -2.12
N ALA A 145 -1.06 -9.12 -1.67
CA ALA A 145 0.04 -9.89 -1.11
C ALA A 145 -0.41 -10.66 0.15
N ALA A 146 -1.10 -9.99 1.06
CA ALA A 146 -1.59 -10.61 2.28
C ALA A 146 -2.55 -11.78 1.99
N SER A 147 -3.47 -11.62 1.04
CA SER A 147 -4.41 -12.67 0.64
C SER A 147 -3.75 -13.88 -0.05
N LEU A 148 -2.54 -13.70 -0.59
CA LEU A 148 -1.68 -14.77 -1.11
C LEU A 148 -0.74 -15.37 -0.05
N GLY A 149 -0.87 -14.97 1.22
CA GLY A 149 -0.01 -15.42 2.30
C GLY A 149 1.40 -14.81 2.30
N LEU A 150 1.63 -13.75 1.51
CA LEU A 150 2.94 -13.13 1.33
C LEU A 150 3.12 -11.97 2.31
N LYS A 151 4.29 -11.93 2.97
CA LYS A 151 4.71 -10.81 3.81
C LYS A 151 5.15 -9.63 2.94
N SER A 152 4.85 -8.40 3.36
CA SER A 152 5.26 -7.16 2.71
C SER A 152 5.80 -6.15 3.73
N THR A 153 6.65 -5.23 3.28
CA THR A 153 6.91 -3.97 4.00
C THR A 153 5.90 -2.94 3.50
N VAL A 154 5.19 -2.29 4.41
CA VAL A 154 4.13 -1.32 4.06
C VAL A 154 4.40 0.00 4.75
N CYS A 155 4.52 1.07 3.95
CA CYS A 155 4.66 2.43 4.45
C CYS A 155 3.29 3.08 4.63
N TRP A 156 3.05 3.58 5.83
CA TRP A 156 1.80 4.23 6.24
C TRP A 156 2.00 5.72 6.40
N ILE A 157 1.02 6.53 6.06
CA ILE A 157 1.09 7.98 6.24
C ILE A 157 -0.05 8.44 7.15
N ALA A 158 -1.23 8.64 6.64
CA ALA A 158 -2.36 9.13 7.43
C ALA A 158 -3.26 8.01 7.98
N ASN A 159 -3.31 6.87 7.31
CA ASN A 159 -4.02 5.70 7.81
C ASN A 159 -3.14 4.90 8.78
N LYS A 160 -3.78 4.23 9.73
CA LYS A 160 -3.09 3.36 10.68
C LYS A 160 -3.08 1.91 10.21
N PRO A 161 -1.97 1.18 10.40
CA PRO A 161 -1.93 -0.25 10.07
C PRO A 161 -2.98 -1.08 10.85
N SER A 162 -3.39 -0.63 12.03
CA SER A 162 -4.47 -1.27 12.80
C SER A 162 -5.84 -1.25 12.11
N VAL A 163 -6.03 -0.37 11.11
CA VAL A 163 -7.30 -0.23 10.39
C VAL A 163 -7.31 -1.02 9.09
N PHE A 164 -6.20 -0.99 8.33
CA PHE A 164 -6.12 -1.60 7.00
C PHE A 164 -4.97 -2.58 6.82
N GLY A 165 -4.09 -2.72 7.82
CA GLY A 165 -2.89 -3.54 7.72
C GLY A 165 -3.10 -4.99 8.16
N TYR A 166 -2.04 -5.76 8.05
CA TYR A 166 -1.98 -7.16 8.45
C TYR A 166 -0.80 -7.38 9.39
N GLU A 167 -0.99 -8.20 10.43
CA GLU A 167 0.04 -8.45 11.46
C GLU A 167 1.33 -9.05 10.89
N LYS A 168 1.22 -9.85 9.83
CA LYS A 168 2.39 -10.42 9.15
C LYS A 168 3.28 -9.42 8.43
N ASN A 169 2.77 -8.22 8.13
CA ASN A 169 3.52 -7.20 7.42
C ASN A 169 4.47 -6.45 8.35
N ASP A 170 5.61 -6.01 7.80
CA ASP A 170 6.46 -5.02 8.45
C ASP A 170 5.88 -3.63 8.16
N ASN A 171 5.28 -3.02 9.18
CA ASN A 171 4.62 -1.72 9.05
C ASN A 171 5.59 -0.59 9.42
N ILE A 172 5.91 0.27 8.45
CA ILE A 172 6.74 1.46 8.64
C ILE A 172 5.82 2.66 8.83
N LEU A 173 5.96 3.31 9.97
CA LEU A 173 5.23 4.53 10.28
C LEU A 173 6.04 5.75 9.85
N PRO A 174 5.37 6.87 9.58
CA PRO A 174 6.06 8.09 9.23
C PRO A 174 6.75 8.67 10.47
N ASN A 175 7.78 9.48 10.23
CA ASN A 175 8.51 10.15 11.29
C ASN A 175 7.57 11.06 12.10
N ALA A 176 7.43 10.76 13.39
CA ALA A 176 6.51 11.45 14.29
C ALA A 176 6.78 12.96 14.41
N GLU A 177 8.04 13.38 14.30
CA GLU A 177 8.42 14.79 14.36
C GLU A 177 7.88 15.58 13.14
N VAL A 178 7.75 14.90 12.00
CA VAL A 178 7.29 15.52 10.75
C VAL A 178 5.78 15.66 10.70
N ILE A 179 5.04 14.69 11.27
CA ILE A 179 3.57 14.62 11.16
C ILE A 179 2.82 14.88 12.46
N ASN A 180 3.55 15.30 13.52
CA ASN A 180 3.02 15.32 14.89
C ASN A 180 1.75 16.15 15.07
N GLU A 181 1.63 17.31 14.45
CA GLU A 181 0.42 18.13 14.52
C GLU A 181 -0.74 17.52 13.71
N PHE A 182 -0.41 16.80 12.65
CA PHE A 182 -1.38 16.23 11.75
C PHE A 182 -2.05 14.97 12.33
N ASN A 183 -1.29 14.21 13.13
CA ASN A 183 -1.76 12.94 13.73
C ASN A 183 -2.52 13.09 15.06
N LYS A 184 -2.71 14.29 15.57
CA LYS A 184 -3.53 14.52 16.77
C LYS A 184 -4.96 14.02 16.59
N TYR A 185 -5.46 14.09 15.37
CA TYR A 185 -6.82 13.70 15.00
C TYR A 185 -6.75 12.80 13.75
N SER A 186 -7.72 11.93 13.59
CA SER A 186 -7.87 11.24 12.31
C SER A 186 -8.04 12.29 11.19
N TYR A 187 -7.28 12.15 10.08
CA TYR A 187 -7.49 13.03 8.93
C TYR A 187 -8.91 12.93 8.37
N MET A 188 -9.60 11.82 8.63
CA MET A 188 -10.98 11.58 8.22
C MET A 188 -11.98 12.48 8.94
N GLU A 189 -11.68 12.93 10.18
CA GLU A 189 -12.52 13.92 10.88
C GLU A 189 -12.48 15.31 10.22
N LYS A 190 -11.33 15.62 9.62
CA LYS A 190 -11.13 16.88 8.91
C LYS A 190 -11.42 16.73 7.42
N ASP A 191 -12.02 15.60 7.02
CA ASP A 191 -12.38 15.35 5.66
C ASP A 191 -13.51 16.25 5.23
N ASP A 192 -13.16 17.43 4.73
CA ASP A 192 -14.10 18.24 3.98
C ASP A 192 -14.47 17.46 2.70
N ILE A 193 -15.75 17.15 2.57
CA ILE A 193 -16.36 16.52 1.38
C ILE A 193 -15.98 17.29 0.10
N SER A 194 -15.68 18.59 0.20
CA SER A 194 -15.13 19.41 -0.89
C SER A 194 -13.71 19.02 -1.29
N GLY A 195 -12.99 18.32 -0.43
CA GLY A 195 -11.68 17.74 -0.69
C GLY A 195 -10.63 18.77 -1.10
N GLN A 196 -10.43 19.83 -0.35
CA GLN A 196 -9.56 20.94 -0.73
C GLN A 196 -8.05 20.70 -0.47
N ILE A 197 -7.66 19.72 0.33
CA ILE A 197 -6.24 19.45 0.62
C ILE A 197 -5.62 18.72 -0.56
N GLN A 198 -4.88 19.44 -1.39
CA GLN A 198 -4.22 18.90 -2.60
C GLN A 198 -2.71 18.69 -2.44
N GLN A 199 -2.11 19.22 -1.38
CA GLN A 199 -0.67 19.18 -1.15
C GLN A 199 -0.34 18.45 0.15
N PHE A 200 0.86 17.91 0.22
CA PHE A 200 1.39 17.38 1.47
C PHE A 200 1.40 18.46 2.55
N PRO A 201 0.77 18.24 3.69
CA PRO A 201 0.73 19.24 4.78
C PRO A 201 2.02 19.28 5.62
N TYR A 202 3.08 18.60 5.19
CA TYR A 202 4.35 18.44 5.90
C TYR A 202 5.52 18.30 4.93
N ASN A 203 6.74 18.35 5.45
CA ASN A 203 7.94 18.15 4.64
C ASN A 203 8.07 16.69 4.20
N THR A 204 8.01 16.45 2.89
CA THR A 204 8.02 15.09 2.31
C THR A 204 9.38 14.40 2.40
N VAL A 205 10.49 15.17 2.41
CA VAL A 205 11.84 14.60 2.36
C VAL A 205 12.18 13.80 3.62
N ASN A 206 11.66 14.23 4.78
CA ASN A 206 11.91 13.60 6.08
C ASN A 206 10.75 12.73 6.56
N LEU A 207 9.78 12.44 5.69
CA LEU A 207 8.58 11.70 6.09
C LEU A 207 8.89 10.29 6.59
N PHE A 208 9.87 9.61 5.97
CA PHE A 208 10.35 8.28 6.38
C PHE A 208 11.87 8.27 6.46
N ASP A 209 12.41 7.48 7.36
CA ASP A 209 13.83 7.09 7.31
C ASP A 209 14.04 6.01 6.25
N ILE A 210 14.72 6.38 5.16
CA ILE A 210 15.04 5.45 4.06
C ILE A 210 15.86 4.27 4.56
N ASN A 211 16.76 4.46 5.53
CA ASN A 211 17.58 3.37 6.08
C ASN A 211 16.73 2.38 6.87
N GLU A 212 15.72 2.83 7.59
CA GLU A 212 14.75 1.95 8.26
C GLU A 212 14.03 1.06 7.25
N ILE A 213 13.52 1.64 6.16
CA ILE A 213 12.84 0.89 5.08
C ILE A 213 13.81 -0.13 4.46
N ILE A 214 15.04 0.28 4.12
CA ILE A 214 16.06 -0.60 3.55
C ILE A 214 16.39 -1.75 4.50
N ASN A 215 16.62 -1.47 5.78
CA ASN A 215 16.97 -2.48 6.77
C ASN A 215 15.81 -3.45 7.03
N THR A 216 14.58 -2.98 6.99
CA THR A 216 13.37 -3.83 7.09
C THR A 216 13.25 -4.74 5.88
N LEU A 217 13.41 -4.20 4.68
CA LEU A 217 13.39 -4.98 3.45
C LEU A 217 14.50 -6.04 3.37
N LYS A 218 15.67 -5.82 3.99
CA LYS A 218 16.73 -6.84 4.05
C LYS A 218 16.30 -8.10 4.79
N LYS A 219 15.35 -7.99 5.72
CA LYS A 219 14.85 -9.12 6.53
C LYS A 219 13.75 -9.95 5.83
N GLN A 220 13.20 -9.45 4.71
CA GLN A 220 12.32 -10.24 3.85
C GLN A 220 13.14 -11.29 3.06
#